data_e614f2be6934e72fc36aaf713468bd05
#
_entry.id   e614f2be6934e72fc36aaf713468bd05
#
_cell.length_a   1.000
_cell.length_b   1.000
_cell.length_c   1.000
_cell.angle_alpha   90.00
_cell.angle_beta   90.00
_cell.angle_gamma   90.00
#
_symmetry.space_group_name_H-M   'P 1'
#
loop_
_entity.id
_entity.type
_entity.pdbx_description
1 polymer ?
#
loop_
_entity_poly.entity_id
_entity_poly.type
_entity_poly.pdbx_seq_one_letter_code
_entity_poly.pdbx_strand_id
1 'polypeptide(L)'
;ENVARNYARDGDPAGVKTFAAQIAAFRREKDPPWKDARRSVFWVAEPGDFDFGTTVREPVTKEVVRVLVRTDEKVTKLSWITAETIEAWGIPEQEVRAAASANLARVLSSVRVETMDVKGMKLGMVPVPSALKASVIFAPNFKALVEKELGWPVLVVIPCRDFLYVWAEKDGGLVDRVGGVVQEEYRTSGYPITTEVLRISDDGITTIGAFPG
;
A
#
# COMPACT_ATOMS: atom_id res chain seq x y z
N GLU A 1 3.70 15.96 3.23
CA GLU A 1 2.95 17.20 2.85
C GLU A 1 1.53 17.18 3.43
N ASN A 2 0.75 16.12 3.24
CA ASN A 2 -0.63 16.02 3.75
C ASN A 2 -0.71 16.10 5.28
N VAL A 3 0.19 15.45 6.02
CA VAL A 3 0.22 15.52 7.49
C VAL A 3 0.54 16.93 7.96
N ALA A 4 1.50 17.63 7.34
CA ALA A 4 1.80 19.02 7.65
C ALA A 4 0.61 19.95 7.33
N ARG A 5 -0.10 19.68 6.23
CA ARG A 5 -1.30 20.42 5.81
C ARG A 5 -2.46 20.24 6.80
N ASN A 6 -2.63 19.01 7.33
CA ASN A 6 -3.65 18.73 8.36
C ASN A 6 -3.36 19.49 9.66
N TYR A 7 -2.12 19.46 10.17
CA TYR A 7 -1.73 20.26 11.33
C TYR A 7 -1.90 21.76 11.13
N ALA A 8 -1.59 22.26 9.92
CA ALA A 8 -1.77 23.67 9.59
C ALA A 8 -3.26 24.05 9.53
N ARG A 9 -4.11 23.19 8.98
CA ARG A 9 -5.57 23.38 8.94
C ARG A 9 -6.17 23.40 10.33
N ASP A 10 -5.70 22.53 11.22
CA ASP A 10 -6.23 22.38 12.58
C ASP A 10 -5.67 23.46 13.53
N GLY A 11 -4.82 24.38 13.03
CA GLY A 11 -4.30 25.53 13.78
C GLY A 11 -3.33 25.14 14.91
N ASP A 12 -2.59 24.02 14.76
CA ASP A 12 -1.61 23.53 15.72
C ASP A 12 -0.14 23.81 15.28
N PRO A 13 0.42 25.01 15.57
CA PRO A 13 1.80 25.33 15.24
C PRO A 13 2.84 24.48 16.01
N ALA A 14 2.48 23.98 17.19
CA ALA A 14 3.36 23.14 18.00
C ALA A 14 3.46 21.73 17.37
N GLY A 15 2.34 21.18 16.91
CA GLY A 15 2.29 19.93 16.15
C GLY A 15 3.11 20.00 14.86
N VAL A 16 3.01 21.12 14.10
CA VAL A 16 3.84 21.32 12.89
C VAL A 16 5.33 21.31 13.21
N LYS A 17 5.77 22.00 14.28
CA LYS A 17 7.18 22.03 14.70
C LYS A 17 7.66 20.65 15.15
N THR A 18 6.85 19.96 15.94
CA THR A 18 7.15 18.59 16.39
C THR A 18 7.29 17.63 15.21
N PHE A 19 6.37 17.70 14.26
CA PHE A 19 6.41 16.91 13.03
C PHE A 19 7.65 17.23 12.18
N ALA A 20 7.96 18.51 11.97
CA ALA A 20 9.16 18.92 11.25
C ALA A 20 10.45 18.44 11.93
N ALA A 21 10.52 18.49 13.26
CA ALA A 21 11.65 17.95 14.03
C ALA A 21 11.78 16.44 13.88
N GLN A 22 10.66 15.70 13.91
CA GLN A 22 10.62 14.25 13.68
C GLN A 22 11.12 13.90 12.27
N ILE A 23 10.67 14.62 11.24
CA ILE A 23 11.17 14.44 9.86
C ILE A 23 12.66 14.72 9.77
N ALA A 24 13.14 15.80 10.40
CA ALA A 24 14.56 16.16 10.38
C ALA A 24 15.44 15.12 11.10
N ALA A 25 14.95 14.57 12.21
CA ALA A 25 15.62 13.48 12.92
C ALA A 25 15.64 12.20 12.08
N PHE A 26 14.53 11.87 11.42
CA PHE A 26 14.39 10.72 10.55
C PHE A 26 15.34 10.77 9.33
N ARG A 27 15.50 11.94 8.71
CA ARG A 27 16.44 12.16 7.58
C ARG A 27 17.92 12.01 7.98
N ARG A 28 18.24 12.04 9.28
CA ARG A 28 19.60 11.85 9.82
C ARG A 28 19.89 10.40 10.20
N GLU A 29 18.87 9.57 10.28
CA GLU A 29 19.03 8.16 10.61
C GLU A 29 19.67 7.43 9.42
N LYS A 30 20.88 6.91 9.62
CA LYS A 30 21.55 6.13 8.58
C LYS A 30 20.78 4.81 8.37
N ASP A 31 20.65 4.41 7.12
CA ASP A 31 20.12 3.11 6.82
C ASP A 31 20.95 2.00 7.49
N PRO A 32 20.30 1.04 8.14
CA PRO A 32 21.00 -0.11 8.73
C PRO A 32 21.65 -0.95 7.62
N PRO A 33 22.68 -1.74 7.94
CA PRO A 33 23.28 -2.68 6.99
C PRO A 33 22.21 -3.62 6.41
N TRP A 34 22.41 -4.06 5.16
CA TRP A 34 21.45 -4.95 4.48
C TRP A 34 21.02 -6.17 5.28
N LYS A 35 21.96 -6.84 5.96
CA LYS A 35 21.67 -8.00 6.81
C LYS A 35 20.56 -7.74 7.84
N ASP A 36 20.44 -6.51 8.32
CA ASP A 36 19.46 -6.08 9.32
C ASP A 36 18.20 -5.52 8.64
N ALA A 37 18.36 -4.81 7.51
CA ALA A 37 17.28 -4.20 6.74
C ALA A 37 16.41 -5.22 5.98
N ARG A 38 17.00 -6.32 5.48
CA ARG A 38 16.37 -7.23 4.51
C ARG A 38 15.01 -7.81 4.91
N ARG A 39 14.71 -7.89 6.22
CA ARG A 39 13.43 -8.40 6.73
C ARG A 39 12.36 -7.32 6.89
N SER A 40 12.73 -6.06 6.76
CA SER A 40 11.86 -4.90 6.93
C SER A 40 11.64 -4.11 5.63
N VAL A 41 12.12 -4.61 4.49
CA VAL A 41 11.85 -4.01 3.18
C VAL A 41 10.56 -4.55 2.59
N PHE A 42 9.76 -3.66 1.98
CA PHE A 42 8.46 -4.01 1.41
C PHE A 42 8.19 -3.21 0.13
N TRP A 43 7.35 -3.77 -0.73
CA TRP A 43 6.65 -3.00 -1.73
C TRP A 43 5.43 -2.34 -1.10
N VAL A 44 5.23 -1.04 -1.34
CA VAL A 44 4.02 -0.33 -0.93
C VAL A 44 3.36 0.36 -2.11
N ALA A 45 2.02 0.42 -2.07
CA ALA A 45 1.22 1.13 -3.04
C ALA A 45 1.24 2.63 -2.73
N GLU A 46 1.48 3.44 -3.76
CA GLU A 46 1.51 4.90 -3.64
C GLU A 46 0.89 5.53 -4.91
N PRO A 47 0.44 6.80 -4.84
CA PRO A 47 -0.07 7.50 -6.01
C PRO A 47 1.04 7.78 -7.02
N GLY A 48 0.73 7.59 -8.30
CA GLY A 48 1.71 7.69 -9.39
C GLY A 48 2.21 9.11 -9.68
N ASP A 49 1.45 10.12 -9.28
CA ASP A 49 1.75 11.55 -9.46
C ASP A 49 2.62 12.15 -8.35
N PHE A 50 2.93 11.38 -7.30
CA PHE A 50 3.80 11.85 -6.23
C PHE A 50 5.26 11.86 -6.69
N ASP A 51 6.00 12.90 -6.28
CA ASP A 51 7.45 12.99 -6.54
C ASP A 51 8.24 12.18 -5.50
N PHE A 52 8.72 11.03 -5.92
CA PHE A 52 9.53 10.12 -5.10
C PHE A 52 11.05 10.36 -5.23
N GLY A 53 11.48 11.35 -6.01
CA GLY A 53 12.92 11.58 -6.30
C GLY A 53 13.56 10.30 -6.87
N THR A 54 14.68 9.86 -6.26
CA THR A 54 15.47 8.67 -6.67
C THR A 54 14.98 7.36 -6.05
N THR A 55 13.79 7.34 -5.42
CA THR A 55 13.20 6.13 -4.83
C THR A 55 12.91 5.09 -5.90
N VAL A 56 13.27 3.84 -5.62
CA VAL A 56 13.01 2.71 -6.53
C VAL A 56 11.51 2.43 -6.59
N ARG A 57 10.95 2.53 -7.80
CA ARG A 57 9.52 2.38 -8.05
C ARG A 57 9.22 1.65 -9.35
N GLU A 58 8.03 1.09 -9.45
CA GLU A 58 7.50 0.47 -10.66
C GLU A 58 6.05 0.91 -10.88
N PRO A 59 5.65 1.23 -12.12
CA PRO A 59 4.26 1.49 -12.45
C PRO A 59 3.42 0.22 -12.29
N VAL A 60 2.20 0.38 -11.75
CA VAL A 60 1.19 -0.69 -11.63
C VAL A 60 0.01 -0.39 -12.53
N THR A 61 -0.54 0.82 -12.43
CA THR A 61 -1.56 1.38 -13.30
C THR A 61 -1.16 2.78 -13.73
N LYS A 62 -2.08 3.54 -14.31
CA LYS A 62 -1.83 4.95 -14.61
C LYS A 62 -1.69 5.79 -13.33
N GLU A 63 -2.46 5.46 -12.29
CA GLU A 63 -2.54 6.24 -11.05
C GLU A 63 -1.79 5.60 -9.87
N VAL A 64 -1.41 4.34 -9.98
CA VAL A 64 -0.74 3.58 -8.91
C VAL A 64 0.66 3.17 -9.31
N VAL A 65 1.61 3.42 -8.42
CA VAL A 65 2.96 2.86 -8.48
C VAL A 65 3.20 1.98 -7.24
N ARG A 66 4.09 1.01 -7.34
CA ARG A 66 4.68 0.38 -6.16
C ARG A 66 6.08 0.90 -5.94
N VAL A 67 6.40 1.21 -4.70
CA VAL A 67 7.70 1.74 -4.30
C VAL A 67 8.36 0.87 -3.25
N LEU A 68 9.68 0.82 -3.25
CA LEU A 68 10.43 0.12 -2.21
C LEU A 68 10.54 0.99 -0.95
N VAL A 69 10.18 0.40 0.18
CA VAL A 69 10.32 1.04 1.49
C VAL A 69 10.98 0.09 2.49
N ARG A 70 11.58 0.68 3.51
CA ARG A 70 11.93 0.02 4.76
C ARG A 70 10.98 0.46 5.86
N THR A 71 10.58 -0.46 6.73
CA THR A 71 9.73 -0.17 7.88
C THR A 71 10.49 -0.27 9.20
N ASP A 72 9.93 0.29 10.25
CA ASP A 72 10.28 -0.06 11.63
C ASP A 72 9.68 -1.43 12.01
N GLU A 73 10.07 -1.97 13.17
CA GLU A 73 9.58 -3.27 13.65
C GLU A 73 8.05 -3.34 13.80
N LYS A 74 7.41 -2.21 14.11
CA LYS A 74 5.95 -2.10 14.30
C LYS A 74 5.20 -1.80 13.01
N VAL A 75 5.92 -1.63 11.90
CA VAL A 75 5.34 -1.27 10.59
C VAL A 75 4.52 0.04 10.67
N THR A 76 5.02 1.01 11.41
CA THR A 76 4.35 2.32 11.60
C THR A 76 5.04 3.44 10.83
N LYS A 77 6.32 3.26 10.48
CA LYS A 77 7.12 4.22 9.73
C LYS A 77 7.57 3.61 8.41
N LEU A 78 7.47 4.38 7.33
CA LEU A 78 7.95 4.00 6.02
C LEU A 78 9.10 4.92 5.62
N SER A 79 10.26 4.33 5.29
CA SER A 79 11.42 5.03 4.73
C SER A 79 11.60 4.59 3.29
N TRP A 80 11.62 5.54 2.36
CA TRP A 80 11.85 5.27 0.95
C TRP A 80 13.24 4.68 0.73
N ILE A 81 13.34 3.64 -0.09
CA ILE A 81 14.61 3.05 -0.50
C ILE A 81 14.99 3.67 -1.84
N THR A 82 16.10 4.40 -1.85
CA THR A 82 16.63 5.03 -3.05
C THR A 82 17.70 4.18 -3.72
N ALA A 83 18.08 4.55 -4.95
CA ALA A 83 19.19 3.89 -5.64
C ALA A 83 20.49 4.00 -4.83
N GLU A 84 20.73 5.15 -4.19
CA GLU A 84 21.91 5.39 -3.33
C GLU A 84 21.90 4.49 -2.09
N THR A 85 20.72 4.21 -1.51
CA THR A 85 20.59 3.26 -0.39
C THR A 85 21.00 1.85 -0.83
N ILE A 86 20.56 1.41 -2.01
CA ILE A 86 20.91 0.09 -2.55
C ILE A 86 22.42 0.01 -2.85
N GLU A 87 22.98 1.05 -3.45
CA GLU A 87 24.42 1.15 -3.71
C GLU A 87 25.24 1.05 -2.40
N ALA A 88 24.80 1.78 -1.36
CA ALA A 88 25.43 1.74 -0.04
C ALA A 88 25.35 0.35 0.62
N TRP A 89 24.32 -0.43 0.33
CA TRP A 89 24.21 -1.83 0.77
C TRP A 89 25.13 -2.78 0.01
N GLY A 90 25.62 -2.38 -1.16
CA GLY A 90 26.53 -3.17 -2.00
C GLY A 90 25.92 -4.46 -2.53
N ILE A 91 24.60 -4.47 -2.79
CA ILE A 91 23.86 -5.63 -3.29
C ILE A 91 23.09 -5.29 -4.58
N PRO A 92 22.77 -6.29 -5.41
CA PRO A 92 21.92 -6.07 -6.57
C PRO A 92 20.51 -5.60 -6.17
N GLU A 93 19.94 -4.63 -6.89
CA GLU A 93 18.56 -4.17 -6.68
C GLU A 93 17.55 -5.31 -6.72
N GLN A 94 17.78 -6.31 -7.59
CA GLN A 94 16.93 -7.50 -7.69
C GLN A 94 16.82 -8.28 -6.38
N GLU A 95 17.86 -8.27 -5.54
CA GLU A 95 17.82 -8.91 -4.22
C GLU A 95 16.89 -8.14 -3.27
N VAL A 96 16.91 -6.81 -3.30
CA VAL A 96 16.01 -5.95 -2.51
C VAL A 96 14.55 -6.19 -2.94
N ARG A 97 14.29 -6.23 -4.25
CA ARG A 97 12.97 -6.50 -4.84
C ARG A 97 12.43 -7.87 -4.42
N ALA A 98 13.28 -8.90 -4.48
CA ALA A 98 12.92 -10.25 -4.07
C ALA A 98 12.61 -10.31 -2.56
N ALA A 99 13.42 -9.64 -1.73
CA ALA A 99 13.18 -9.58 -0.30
C ALA A 99 11.86 -8.85 0.03
N ALA A 100 11.54 -7.74 -0.66
CA ALA A 100 10.30 -7.01 -0.49
C ALA A 100 9.07 -7.88 -0.78
N SER A 101 9.10 -8.64 -1.88
CA SER A 101 8.04 -9.58 -2.25
C SER A 101 7.91 -10.73 -1.24
N ALA A 102 9.03 -11.32 -0.82
CA ALA A 102 9.04 -12.39 0.18
C ALA A 102 8.52 -11.92 1.55
N ASN A 103 8.81 -10.69 1.93
CA ASN A 103 8.31 -10.11 3.17
C ASN A 103 6.79 -9.89 3.15
N LEU A 104 6.22 -9.42 2.03
CA LEU A 104 4.75 -9.35 1.87
C LEU A 104 4.12 -10.74 1.92
N ALA A 105 4.72 -11.74 1.26
CA ALA A 105 4.24 -13.12 1.33
C ALA A 105 4.24 -13.66 2.76
N ARG A 106 5.28 -13.33 3.54
CA ARG A 106 5.37 -13.72 4.96
C ARG A 106 4.28 -13.05 5.80
N VAL A 107 3.97 -11.76 5.57
CA VAL A 107 2.88 -11.06 6.25
C VAL A 107 1.55 -11.79 6.00
N LEU A 108 1.29 -12.22 4.77
CA LEU A 108 0.04 -12.91 4.42
C LEU A 108 0.00 -14.38 4.85
N SER A 109 1.11 -15.01 5.19
CA SER A 109 1.15 -16.47 5.48
C SER A 109 0.31 -16.87 6.71
N SER A 110 0.08 -15.97 7.65
CA SER A 110 -0.72 -16.21 8.87
C SER A 110 -2.07 -15.51 8.87
N VAL A 111 -2.45 -14.89 7.74
CA VAL A 111 -3.67 -14.08 7.62
C VAL A 111 -4.77 -14.89 6.93
N ARG A 112 -6.01 -14.61 7.26
CA ARG A 112 -7.19 -15.08 6.53
C ARG A 112 -8.02 -13.88 6.09
N VAL A 113 -8.67 -14.00 4.95
CA VAL A 113 -9.63 -12.99 4.50
C VAL A 113 -10.82 -12.99 5.44
N GLU A 114 -11.15 -11.84 5.99
CA GLU A 114 -12.41 -11.60 6.68
C GLU A 114 -13.47 -11.22 5.66
N THR A 115 -14.62 -11.85 5.68
CA THR A 115 -15.68 -11.57 4.72
C THR A 115 -16.94 -11.08 5.41
N MET A 116 -17.62 -10.13 4.76
CA MET A 116 -18.98 -9.72 5.10
C MET A 116 -19.92 -9.96 3.93
N ASP A 117 -21.17 -10.32 4.22
CA ASP A 117 -22.22 -10.42 3.21
C ASP A 117 -22.80 -9.02 2.95
N VAL A 118 -22.83 -8.64 1.68
CA VAL A 118 -23.46 -7.42 1.20
C VAL A 118 -24.52 -7.82 0.17
N LYS A 119 -25.73 -8.11 0.63
CA LYS A 119 -26.88 -8.53 -0.19
C LYS A 119 -26.57 -9.76 -1.06
N GLY A 120 -26.00 -10.78 -0.46
CA GLY A 120 -25.68 -12.05 -1.11
C GLY A 120 -24.33 -12.07 -1.86
N MET A 121 -23.57 -10.96 -1.83
CA MET A 121 -22.22 -10.87 -2.39
C MET A 121 -21.20 -10.78 -1.26
N LYS A 122 -20.06 -11.46 -1.41
CA LYS A 122 -19.00 -11.43 -0.39
C LYS A 122 -18.03 -10.27 -0.62
N LEU A 123 -17.92 -9.39 0.36
CA LEU A 123 -16.90 -8.34 0.43
C LEU A 123 -15.82 -8.78 1.41
N GLY A 124 -14.56 -8.82 0.95
CA GLY A 124 -13.41 -9.27 1.72
C GLY A 124 -12.55 -8.11 2.24
N MET A 125 -11.97 -8.33 3.40
CA MET A 125 -10.96 -7.48 4.04
C MET A 125 -9.76 -8.33 4.44
N VAL A 126 -8.56 -7.73 4.41
CA VAL A 126 -7.31 -8.43 4.78
C VAL A 126 -6.76 -7.80 6.05
N PRO A 127 -6.79 -8.50 7.22
CA PRO A 127 -6.37 -7.97 8.51
C PRO A 127 -4.84 -7.99 8.65
N VAL A 128 -4.18 -7.00 8.09
CA VAL A 128 -2.72 -6.77 8.16
C VAL A 128 -2.43 -5.40 8.77
N PRO A 129 -1.17 -5.10 9.18
CA PRO A 129 -0.79 -3.77 9.63
C PRO A 129 -1.24 -2.68 8.65
N SER A 130 -1.80 -1.59 9.16
CA SER A 130 -2.41 -0.50 8.37
C SER A 130 -1.50 0.01 7.25
N ALA A 131 -0.22 0.26 7.54
CA ALA A 131 0.73 0.77 6.56
C ALA A 131 1.00 -0.16 5.35
N LEU A 132 0.60 -1.43 5.42
CA LEU A 132 0.77 -2.41 4.34
C LEU A 132 -0.56 -2.85 3.71
N LYS A 133 -1.70 -2.37 4.22
CA LYS A 133 -3.02 -2.92 3.84
C LYS A 133 -3.28 -2.78 2.33
N ALA A 134 -3.10 -1.61 1.75
CA ALA A 134 -3.22 -1.41 0.30
C ALA A 134 -2.20 -2.22 -0.51
N SER A 135 -1.05 -2.55 0.09
CA SER A 135 0.10 -3.12 -0.59
C SER A 135 0.11 -4.65 -0.67
N VAL A 136 -0.79 -5.32 0.06
CA VAL A 136 -0.88 -6.80 0.06
C VAL A 136 -1.20 -7.38 -1.31
N ILE A 137 -1.76 -6.58 -2.22
CA ILE A 137 -2.03 -6.96 -3.61
C ILE A 137 -0.76 -7.32 -4.41
N PHE A 138 0.41 -6.87 -3.94
CA PHE A 138 1.71 -7.19 -4.56
C PHE A 138 2.36 -8.46 -4.00
N ALA A 139 1.74 -9.09 -3.01
CA ALA A 139 2.28 -10.32 -2.43
C ALA A 139 2.13 -11.49 -3.41
N PRO A 140 3.18 -12.30 -3.64
CA PRO A 140 3.12 -13.45 -4.54
C PRO A 140 2.04 -14.48 -4.20
N ASN A 141 1.64 -14.55 -2.93
CA ASN A 141 0.61 -15.46 -2.42
C ASN A 141 -0.76 -14.79 -2.23
N PHE A 142 -0.99 -13.58 -2.76
CA PHE A 142 -2.27 -12.88 -2.65
C PHE A 142 -3.41 -13.69 -3.29
N LYS A 143 -3.19 -14.26 -4.50
CA LYS A 143 -4.17 -15.14 -5.15
C LYS A 143 -4.59 -16.28 -4.22
N ALA A 144 -3.63 -17.02 -3.70
CA ALA A 144 -3.91 -18.16 -2.82
C ALA A 144 -4.67 -17.77 -1.54
N LEU A 145 -4.46 -16.53 -1.05
CA LEU A 145 -5.18 -16.00 0.11
C LEU A 145 -6.66 -15.77 -0.21
N VAL A 146 -6.99 -15.15 -1.36
CA VAL A 146 -8.34 -14.66 -1.65
C VAL A 146 -9.21 -15.67 -2.41
N GLU A 147 -8.60 -16.50 -3.28
CA GLU A 147 -9.30 -17.38 -4.21
C GLU A 147 -10.24 -18.36 -3.51
N LYS A 148 -9.82 -18.90 -2.38
CA LYS A 148 -10.62 -19.90 -1.63
C LYS A 148 -11.93 -19.32 -1.09
N GLU A 149 -11.89 -18.08 -0.58
CA GLU A 149 -13.03 -17.46 0.11
C GLU A 149 -13.91 -16.64 -0.84
N LEU A 150 -13.30 -16.00 -1.84
CA LEU A 150 -13.99 -15.09 -2.75
C LEU A 150 -14.10 -15.65 -4.18
N GLY A 151 -13.12 -16.40 -4.64
CA GLY A 151 -12.96 -16.80 -6.03
C GLY A 151 -11.89 -15.98 -6.74
N TRP A 152 -11.72 -16.20 -8.06
CA TRP A 152 -10.72 -15.56 -8.90
C TRP A 152 -11.23 -15.39 -10.33
N PRO A 153 -10.97 -14.31 -11.07
CA PRO A 153 -10.28 -13.08 -10.65
C PRO A 153 -11.03 -12.26 -9.60
N VAL A 154 -10.34 -11.26 -9.02
CA VAL A 154 -10.93 -10.37 -8.02
C VAL A 154 -10.87 -8.91 -8.45
N LEU A 155 -11.81 -8.12 -7.92
CA LEU A 155 -11.79 -6.67 -7.96
C LEU A 155 -11.33 -6.14 -6.59
N VAL A 156 -10.54 -5.08 -6.63
CA VAL A 156 -9.93 -4.47 -5.44
C VAL A 156 -10.05 -2.96 -5.51
N VAL A 157 -10.28 -2.31 -4.37
CA VAL A 157 -10.13 -0.87 -4.19
C VAL A 157 -9.17 -0.57 -3.06
N ILE A 158 -8.28 0.39 -3.28
CA ILE A 158 -7.25 0.86 -2.35
C ILE A 158 -7.26 2.40 -2.31
N PRO A 159 -8.34 3.03 -1.80
CA PRO A 159 -8.45 4.48 -1.80
C PRO A 159 -7.33 5.17 -1.02
N CYS A 160 -6.80 4.51 0.00
CA CYS A 160 -5.71 5.01 0.80
C CYS A 160 -4.84 3.85 1.34
N ARG A 161 -3.71 4.19 1.95
CA ARG A 161 -2.68 3.23 2.39
C ARG A 161 -3.20 2.17 3.38
N ASP A 162 -4.11 2.55 4.26
CA ASP A 162 -4.64 1.72 5.33
C ASP A 162 -6.02 1.11 5.04
N PHE A 163 -6.44 1.15 3.78
CA PHE A 163 -7.72 0.62 3.34
C PHE A 163 -7.57 -0.35 2.17
N LEU A 164 -8.32 -1.45 2.21
CA LEU A 164 -8.48 -2.38 1.09
C LEU A 164 -9.81 -3.11 1.22
N TYR A 165 -10.59 -3.11 0.13
CA TYR A 165 -11.67 -4.06 -0.09
C TYR A 165 -11.35 -4.92 -1.30
N VAL A 166 -11.76 -6.18 -1.23
CA VAL A 166 -11.59 -7.18 -2.29
C VAL A 166 -12.85 -8.03 -2.44
N TRP A 167 -13.25 -8.31 -3.67
CA TRP A 167 -14.39 -9.18 -3.96
C TRP A 167 -14.20 -9.90 -5.29
N ALA A 168 -14.98 -10.97 -5.52
CA ALA A 168 -14.92 -11.70 -6.77
C ALA A 168 -15.37 -10.82 -7.95
N GLU A 169 -14.71 -10.95 -9.12
CA GLU A 169 -15.13 -10.23 -10.33
C GLU A 169 -16.58 -10.51 -10.72
N LYS A 170 -17.07 -11.74 -10.50
CA LYS A 170 -18.48 -12.12 -10.75
C LYS A 170 -19.50 -11.31 -9.92
N ASP A 171 -19.08 -10.77 -8.78
CA ASP A 171 -19.89 -9.95 -7.87
C ASP A 171 -19.71 -8.46 -8.19
N GLY A 172 -19.56 -8.10 -9.47
CA GLY A 172 -19.31 -6.74 -9.96
C GLY A 172 -20.33 -5.69 -9.49
N GLY A 173 -21.56 -6.09 -9.10
CA GLY A 173 -22.55 -5.19 -8.49
C GLY A 173 -22.12 -4.57 -7.15
N LEU A 174 -21.01 -5.04 -6.53
CA LEU A 174 -20.42 -4.39 -5.36
C LEU A 174 -19.76 -3.04 -5.70
N VAL A 175 -19.32 -2.82 -6.95
CA VAL A 175 -18.74 -1.54 -7.38
C VAL A 175 -19.66 -0.38 -7.01
N ASP A 176 -20.94 -0.44 -7.37
CA ASP A 176 -21.91 0.62 -7.06
C ASP A 176 -22.13 0.85 -5.56
N ARG A 177 -21.84 -0.16 -4.75
CA ARG A 177 -22.09 -0.12 -3.30
C ARG A 177 -20.91 0.42 -2.51
N VAL A 178 -19.71 0.17 -2.97
CA VAL A 178 -18.49 0.60 -2.26
C VAL A 178 -18.07 2.02 -2.63
N GLY A 179 -18.61 2.59 -3.72
CA GLY A 179 -18.19 3.88 -4.27
C GLY A 179 -18.17 5.01 -3.25
N GLY A 180 -19.25 5.15 -2.46
CA GLY A 180 -19.32 6.19 -1.42
C GLY A 180 -18.24 6.05 -0.35
N VAL A 181 -17.94 4.84 0.07
CA VAL A 181 -16.86 4.58 1.05
C VAL A 181 -15.50 4.87 0.44
N VAL A 182 -15.26 4.43 -0.80
CA VAL A 182 -14.00 4.67 -1.52
C VAL A 182 -13.71 6.16 -1.66
N GLN A 183 -14.70 6.95 -2.07
CA GLN A 183 -14.57 8.40 -2.22
C GLN A 183 -14.30 9.08 -0.86
N GLU A 184 -15.00 8.68 0.19
CA GLU A 184 -14.80 9.25 1.53
C GLU A 184 -13.42 8.92 2.09
N GLU A 185 -12.97 7.67 2.00
CA GLU A 185 -11.64 7.25 2.43
C GLU A 185 -10.52 7.96 1.64
N TYR A 186 -10.68 8.10 0.32
CA TYR A 186 -9.74 8.82 -0.52
C TYR A 186 -9.65 10.29 -0.12
N ARG A 187 -10.79 10.96 0.09
CA ARG A 187 -10.87 12.39 0.38
C ARG A 187 -10.36 12.74 1.78
N THR A 188 -10.62 11.90 2.78
CA THR A 188 -10.34 12.19 4.19
C THR A 188 -9.00 11.65 4.69
N SER A 189 -8.43 10.66 3.99
CA SER A 189 -7.15 10.07 4.39
C SER A 189 -5.99 11.05 4.28
N GLY A 190 -5.04 10.93 5.21
CA GLY A 190 -3.73 11.59 5.12
C GLY A 190 -2.81 10.99 4.04
N TYR A 191 -3.15 9.80 3.50
CA TYR A 191 -2.36 9.04 2.54
C TYR A 191 -3.25 8.46 1.43
N PRO A 192 -3.93 9.31 0.64
CA PRO A 192 -4.74 8.84 -0.48
C PRO A 192 -3.87 8.20 -1.55
N ILE A 193 -4.40 7.19 -2.25
CA ILE A 193 -3.70 6.47 -3.32
C ILE A 193 -4.46 6.63 -4.64
N THR A 194 -5.65 6.02 -4.75
CA THR A 194 -6.44 6.07 -5.99
C THR A 194 -7.90 5.76 -5.75
N THR A 195 -8.77 6.25 -6.61
CA THR A 195 -10.18 5.84 -6.70
C THR A 195 -10.41 4.75 -7.75
N GLU A 196 -9.36 4.22 -8.38
CA GLU A 196 -9.46 3.16 -9.37
C GLU A 196 -10.05 1.87 -8.77
N VAL A 197 -10.85 1.19 -9.58
CA VAL A 197 -11.23 -0.21 -9.34
C VAL A 197 -10.24 -1.09 -10.08
N LEU A 198 -9.43 -1.80 -9.34
CA LEU A 198 -8.38 -2.68 -9.87
C LEU A 198 -8.93 -4.09 -10.10
N ARG A 199 -8.69 -4.65 -11.26
CA ARG A 199 -8.89 -6.08 -11.55
C ARG A 199 -7.56 -6.79 -11.38
N ILE A 200 -7.54 -7.83 -10.56
CA ILE A 200 -6.35 -8.67 -10.35
C ILE A 200 -6.65 -10.07 -10.87
N SER A 201 -5.85 -10.53 -11.82
CA SER A 201 -5.98 -11.83 -12.49
C SER A 201 -4.61 -12.46 -12.71
N ASP A 202 -4.57 -13.60 -13.38
CA ASP A 202 -3.32 -14.25 -13.78
C ASP A 202 -2.52 -13.42 -14.81
N ASP A 203 -3.18 -12.48 -15.51
CA ASP A 203 -2.55 -11.55 -16.44
C ASP A 203 -1.94 -10.31 -15.75
N GLY A 204 -2.12 -10.18 -14.42
CA GLY A 204 -1.62 -9.06 -13.63
C GLY A 204 -2.72 -8.15 -13.08
N ILE A 205 -2.33 -6.89 -12.78
CA ILE A 205 -3.21 -5.85 -12.24
C ILE A 205 -3.56 -4.85 -13.34
N THR A 206 -4.85 -4.62 -13.53
CA THR A 206 -5.36 -3.64 -14.51
C THR A 206 -6.47 -2.80 -13.91
N THR A 207 -6.66 -1.58 -14.40
CA THR A 207 -7.80 -0.72 -14.03
C THR A 207 -8.99 -1.04 -14.90
N ILE A 208 -10.18 -1.22 -14.30
CA ILE A 208 -11.44 -1.41 -15.03
C ILE A 208 -12.37 -0.19 -14.95
N GLY A 209 -12.07 0.77 -14.10
CA GLY A 209 -12.81 2.02 -13.91
C GLY A 209 -12.27 2.77 -12.70
N ALA A 210 -12.85 3.93 -12.42
CA ALA A 210 -12.56 4.74 -11.24
C ALA A 210 -13.81 5.44 -10.75
N PHE A 211 -13.90 5.68 -9.44
CA PHE A 211 -14.93 6.56 -8.88
C PHE A 211 -14.53 8.03 -9.08
N PRO A 212 -15.49 8.96 -9.17
CA PRO A 212 -15.17 10.38 -9.16
C PRO A 212 -14.35 10.74 -7.91
N GLY A 213 -13.26 11.51 -8.12
CA GLY A 213 -12.37 11.96 -7.04
C GLY A 213 -12.91 13.17 -6.30
#